data_5b0c2ffc74d076d191955eaa5377ce4e
#
_entry.id   5b0c2ffc74d076d191955eaa5377ce4e
#
_cell.length_a   1.000
_cell.length_b   1.000
_cell.length_c   1.000
_cell.angle_alpha   90.00
_cell.angle_beta   90.00
_cell.angle_gamma   90.00
#
_symmetry.space_group_name_H-M   'P 1'
#
loop_
_entity.id
_entity.type
_entity.pdbx_description
1 polymer ?
#
loop_
_entity_poly.entity_id
_entity_poly.type
_entity_poly.pdbx_seq_one_letter_code
_entity_poly.pdbx_strand_id
1 'polypeptide(L)'
;MAGGLLGLYHAARCSGLRPALLESLGPRTPFSRLSLLGVGPVHRLEVWEGRLYLDGRRVGEALEVFRYLERGLGKGFFPAWIGFFAYEFARHLGLSAHNPLPGLPEAFFLYYPEGYALFEGRLVQAPSFPLRPLPYAPPPLPRHPLVSDFPREAFLRGVEEVRERIRAGVVYQVNLSHRFRLLGPVDPLLLYARLRALNPSPFMGLLEGEGWAVVSGSPERLFQKVGPRVLARPIAGTRPRGRTEAEDLALERELLASPKERAEHVMLLDLLRNDLARVARPGTVRVRELFTVERYAHVMHLVSEVEGRTGASLGEVFQSLFPGGTITGAPKGTVMEAIRELEPVPRGYVSGRGADFNILIRSFQKVGEEVLFSAGAGVVIASEAEREYEETLHKAQSLLLALERGRPGKPPEAPRPRASWSPPMPSRRYGARVLFLENRDSFSHNLVDYLRALGAEVAVVDQEEAPDLKGFTHLVVGPGPKDPFTAGR
;
A
#
# COMPACT_ATOMS: atom_id res chain seq x y z
N MET A 1 11.08 29.12 -3.35
CA MET A 1 10.80 28.99 -4.82
C MET A 1 9.32 29.19 -5.01
N ALA A 2 8.90 30.28 -5.66
CA ALA A 2 7.50 30.48 -6.03
C ALA A 2 7.10 29.37 -7.02
N GLY A 3 6.07 28.58 -6.68
CA GLY A 3 5.58 27.47 -7.51
C GLY A 3 5.98 26.06 -7.08
N GLY A 4 6.97 25.87 -6.24
CA GLY A 4 7.37 24.56 -5.75
C GLY A 4 7.68 23.52 -6.84
N LEU A 5 7.69 22.24 -6.49
CA LEU A 5 7.92 21.14 -7.45
C LEU A 5 6.82 21.02 -8.52
N LEU A 6 5.59 21.43 -8.23
CA LEU A 6 4.49 21.41 -9.21
C LEU A 6 4.77 22.33 -10.41
N GLY A 7 5.31 23.54 -10.18
CA GLY A 7 5.71 24.45 -11.26
C GLY A 7 6.89 23.92 -12.08
N LEU A 8 7.82 23.20 -11.45
CA LEU A 8 8.92 22.52 -12.17
C LEU A 8 8.40 21.30 -12.96
N TYR A 9 7.45 20.54 -12.41
CA TYR A 9 6.80 19.46 -13.13
C TYR A 9 6.09 19.98 -14.38
N HIS A 10 5.32 21.08 -14.24
CA HIS A 10 4.64 21.72 -15.37
C HIS A 10 5.62 22.17 -16.45
N ALA A 11 6.73 22.80 -16.06
CA ALA A 11 7.78 23.18 -16.99
C ALA A 11 8.41 21.99 -17.72
N ALA A 12 8.75 20.92 -16.99
CA ALA A 12 9.32 19.70 -17.55
C ALA A 12 8.35 19.02 -18.53
N ARG A 13 7.07 18.94 -18.16
CA ARG A 13 6.01 18.37 -19.00
C ARG A 13 5.84 19.15 -20.31
N CYS A 14 5.79 20.48 -20.25
CA CYS A 14 5.71 21.34 -21.43
C CYS A 14 6.95 21.23 -22.33
N SER A 15 8.10 20.88 -21.75
CA SER A 15 9.37 20.66 -22.51
C SER A 15 9.51 19.21 -23.02
N GLY A 16 8.52 18.33 -22.85
CA GLY A 16 8.56 16.94 -23.30
C GLY A 16 9.49 16.03 -22.49
N LEU A 17 9.90 16.42 -21.28
CA LEU A 17 10.89 15.71 -20.47
C LEU A 17 10.31 14.52 -19.65
N ARG A 18 9.06 14.14 -19.84
CA ARG A 18 8.40 13.01 -19.16
C ARG A 18 8.70 12.96 -17.64
N PRO A 19 8.31 14.00 -16.86
CA PRO A 19 8.62 14.06 -15.45
C PRO A 19 7.84 13.05 -14.62
N ALA A 20 8.38 12.67 -13.45
CA ALA A 20 7.66 11.99 -12.39
C ALA A 20 7.78 12.80 -11.10
N LEU A 21 6.63 13.10 -10.47
CA LEU A 21 6.55 13.88 -9.25
C LEU A 21 6.13 13.00 -8.07
N LEU A 22 6.88 13.06 -6.98
CA LEU A 22 6.55 12.46 -5.70
C LEU A 22 6.67 13.55 -4.63
N GLU A 23 5.59 13.84 -3.91
CA GLU A 23 5.58 14.88 -2.87
C GLU A 23 5.14 14.31 -1.51
N SER A 24 5.85 14.71 -0.46
CA SER A 24 5.45 14.50 0.93
C SER A 24 4.81 15.77 1.46
N LEU A 25 3.46 15.84 1.45
CA LEU A 25 2.68 17.03 1.81
C LEU A 25 1.81 16.65 2.99
N GLY A 26 1.59 15.91 3.70
CA GLY A 26 0.68 15.63 4.81
C GLY A 26 1.21 16.08 6.15
N PRO A 27 0.77 15.45 7.21
CA PRO A 27 1.28 15.66 8.55
C PRO A 27 2.80 15.48 8.57
N ARG A 28 3.50 16.34 9.28
CA ARG A 28 4.96 16.21 9.45
C ARG A 28 5.25 14.99 10.33
N THR A 29 5.59 13.89 9.68
CA THR A 29 6.08 12.68 10.32
C THR A 29 7.59 12.52 10.06
N PRO A 30 8.31 11.71 10.83
CA PRO A 30 9.70 11.37 10.51
C PRO A 30 9.90 10.79 9.09
N PHE A 31 8.81 10.33 8.46
CA PHE A 31 8.79 9.61 7.18
C PHE A 31 8.33 10.47 6.00
N SER A 32 7.60 11.54 6.26
CA SER A 32 7.07 12.46 5.23
C SER A 32 7.95 13.69 5.07
N ARG A 33 9.24 13.47 4.70
CA ARG A 33 10.22 14.57 4.63
C ARG A 33 10.78 14.80 3.25
N LEU A 34 10.61 13.83 2.34
CA LEU A 34 11.27 13.81 1.05
C LEU A 34 10.29 14.00 -0.09
N SER A 35 10.53 15.03 -0.91
CA SER A 35 9.83 15.21 -2.18
C SER A 35 10.82 15.18 -3.34
N LEU A 36 10.41 14.58 -4.46
CA LEU A 36 11.26 14.32 -5.61
C LEU A 36 10.55 14.69 -6.90
N LEU A 37 11.33 15.18 -7.84
CA LEU A 37 10.92 15.35 -9.23
C LEU A 37 12.01 14.78 -10.14
N GLY A 38 11.77 13.61 -10.73
CA GLY A 38 12.58 13.07 -11.80
C GLY A 38 12.34 13.83 -13.12
N VAL A 39 13.39 14.11 -13.87
CA VAL A 39 13.29 14.78 -15.17
C VAL A 39 14.19 14.09 -16.20
N GLY A 40 13.69 13.92 -17.44
CA GLY A 40 14.43 13.30 -18.53
C GLY A 40 14.83 11.85 -18.28
N PRO A 41 13.87 10.91 -18.17
CA PRO A 41 14.20 9.51 -17.96
C PRO A 41 14.95 8.94 -19.18
N VAL A 42 15.93 8.08 -18.93
CA VAL A 42 16.78 7.48 -19.98
C VAL A 42 16.47 6.02 -20.22
N HIS A 43 15.76 5.36 -19.31
CA HIS A 43 15.29 3.98 -19.47
C HIS A 43 13.84 3.83 -19.02
N ARG A 44 13.14 2.89 -19.68
CA ARG A 44 11.78 2.48 -19.39
C ARG A 44 11.72 0.97 -19.17
N LEU A 45 11.24 0.56 -18.00
CA LEU A 45 11.06 -0.83 -17.62
C LEU A 45 9.58 -1.13 -17.48
N GLU A 46 9.06 -2.14 -18.16
CA GLU A 46 7.63 -2.45 -18.23
C GLU A 46 7.40 -3.96 -18.13
N VAL A 47 6.32 -4.35 -17.46
CA VAL A 47 5.81 -5.73 -17.49
C VAL A 47 4.45 -5.72 -18.16
N TRP A 48 4.35 -6.52 -19.24
CA TRP A 48 3.13 -6.75 -20.00
C TRP A 48 2.93 -8.25 -20.14
N GLU A 49 1.76 -8.74 -19.76
CA GLU A 49 1.41 -10.18 -19.87
C GLU A 49 2.50 -11.11 -19.32
N GLY A 50 3.07 -10.75 -18.17
CA GLY A 50 4.12 -11.51 -17.50
C GLY A 50 5.51 -11.37 -18.07
N ARG A 51 5.70 -10.61 -19.16
CA ARG A 51 6.99 -10.42 -19.84
C ARG A 51 7.61 -9.08 -19.49
N LEU A 52 8.89 -9.07 -19.18
CA LEU A 52 9.65 -7.88 -18.85
C LEU A 52 10.29 -7.26 -20.09
N TYR A 53 10.12 -5.96 -20.25
CA TYR A 53 10.70 -5.16 -21.34
C TYR A 53 11.54 -4.02 -20.77
N LEU A 54 12.72 -3.80 -21.36
CA LEU A 54 13.55 -2.61 -21.15
C LEU A 54 13.65 -1.87 -22.49
N ASP A 55 13.22 -0.60 -22.50
CA ASP A 55 13.20 0.28 -23.68
C ASP A 55 12.51 -0.39 -24.90
N GLY A 56 11.42 -1.12 -24.64
CA GLY A 56 10.62 -1.84 -25.64
C GLY A 56 11.21 -3.20 -26.10
N ARG A 57 12.39 -3.61 -25.59
CA ARG A 57 12.97 -4.92 -25.88
C ARG A 57 12.69 -5.90 -24.75
N ARG A 58 12.19 -7.10 -25.06
CA ARG A 58 12.01 -8.14 -24.06
C ARG A 58 13.36 -8.54 -23.48
N VAL A 59 13.46 -8.54 -22.14
CA VAL A 59 14.69 -8.84 -21.40
C VAL A 59 14.52 -9.93 -20.34
N GLY A 60 13.30 -10.43 -20.12
CA GLY A 60 13.03 -11.48 -19.15
C GLY A 60 11.55 -11.69 -18.84
N GLU A 61 11.28 -12.26 -17.69
CA GLU A 61 9.95 -12.49 -17.12
C GLU A 61 9.64 -11.48 -16.00
N ALA A 62 8.36 -11.40 -15.60
CA ALA A 62 7.86 -10.36 -14.67
C ALA A 62 8.69 -10.18 -13.41
N LEU A 63 9.08 -11.28 -12.73
CA LEU A 63 9.81 -11.22 -11.46
C LEU A 63 11.25 -10.71 -11.59
N GLU A 64 11.83 -10.75 -12.79
CA GLU A 64 13.17 -10.22 -13.03
C GLU A 64 13.24 -8.69 -12.96
N VAL A 65 12.09 -8.00 -12.89
CA VAL A 65 11.98 -6.54 -12.68
C VAL A 65 12.80 -6.08 -11.47
N PHE A 66 12.80 -6.84 -10.38
CA PHE A 66 13.51 -6.49 -9.15
C PHE A 66 15.03 -6.42 -9.34
N ARG A 67 15.60 -7.25 -10.22
CA ARG A 67 17.03 -7.21 -10.57
C ARG A 67 17.46 -5.87 -11.16
N TYR A 68 16.57 -5.23 -11.92
CA TYR A 68 16.82 -3.88 -12.47
C TYR A 68 16.63 -2.80 -11.41
N LEU A 69 15.55 -2.89 -10.61
CA LEU A 69 15.27 -1.93 -9.56
C LEU A 69 16.38 -1.86 -8.51
N GLU A 70 16.98 -3.00 -8.13
CA GLU A 70 18.08 -3.07 -7.17
C GLU A 70 19.40 -2.47 -7.72
N ARG A 71 19.71 -2.71 -9.00
CA ARG A 71 20.93 -2.20 -9.62
C ARG A 71 20.93 -0.70 -9.88
N GLY A 72 19.76 -0.09 -9.98
CA GLY A 72 19.58 1.33 -10.24
C GLY A 72 19.69 2.23 -9.01
N LEU A 73 19.95 1.69 -7.81
CA LEU A 73 19.99 2.48 -6.58
C LEU A 73 21.35 3.18 -6.43
N GLY A 74 21.35 4.52 -6.57
CA GLY A 74 22.50 5.37 -6.31
C GLY A 74 22.70 5.64 -4.81
N LYS A 75 23.84 6.26 -4.44
CA LYS A 75 24.12 6.70 -3.05
C LYS A 75 23.31 7.93 -2.64
N GLY A 76 22.68 8.64 -3.58
CA GLY A 76 21.86 9.84 -3.36
C GLY A 76 20.38 9.60 -3.62
N PHE A 77 19.63 10.67 -3.85
CA PHE A 77 18.22 10.61 -4.24
C PHE A 77 18.04 10.27 -5.72
N PHE A 78 19.00 10.64 -6.54
CA PHE A 78 19.16 10.26 -7.93
C PHE A 78 20.57 9.70 -8.15
N PRO A 79 20.74 8.74 -9.10
CA PRO A 79 19.73 8.19 -10.00
C PRO A 79 18.66 7.35 -9.28
N ALA A 80 17.45 7.26 -9.87
CA ALA A 80 16.35 6.52 -9.27
C ALA A 80 15.38 5.93 -10.31
N TRP A 81 14.84 4.75 -10.02
CA TRP A 81 13.63 4.23 -10.65
C TRP A 81 12.39 4.79 -9.96
N ILE A 82 11.47 5.36 -10.71
CA ILE A 82 10.16 5.84 -10.22
C ILE A 82 9.08 5.18 -11.06
N GLY A 83 8.09 4.57 -10.41
CA GLY A 83 7.06 3.82 -11.12
C GLY A 83 6.04 3.18 -10.20
N PHE A 84 5.42 2.10 -10.66
CA PHE A 84 4.39 1.37 -9.93
C PHE A 84 4.36 -0.12 -10.28
N PHE A 85 3.72 -0.89 -9.41
CA PHE A 85 3.17 -2.22 -9.70
C PHE A 85 1.65 -2.14 -9.72
N ALA A 86 0.99 -2.87 -10.61
CA ALA A 86 -0.45 -3.09 -10.53
C ALA A 86 -0.76 -4.14 -9.44
N TYR A 87 -1.96 -4.08 -8.85
CA TYR A 87 -2.43 -5.09 -7.90
C TYR A 87 -2.38 -6.50 -8.51
N GLU A 88 -2.70 -6.60 -9.77
CA GLU A 88 -2.74 -7.82 -10.57
C GLU A 88 -1.34 -8.45 -10.77
N PHE A 89 -0.25 -7.72 -10.52
CA PHE A 89 1.11 -8.26 -10.46
C PHE A 89 1.24 -9.39 -9.42
N ALA A 90 0.36 -9.44 -8.43
CA ALA A 90 0.26 -10.51 -7.43
C ALA A 90 0.14 -11.92 -8.05
N ARG A 91 -0.39 -12.03 -9.28
CA ARG A 91 -0.46 -13.31 -10.03
C ARG A 91 0.92 -13.93 -10.27
N HIS A 92 1.93 -13.10 -10.50
CA HIS A 92 3.32 -13.55 -10.66
C HIS A 92 3.97 -13.99 -9.36
N LEU A 93 3.34 -13.67 -8.23
CA LEU A 93 3.74 -14.12 -6.89
C LEU A 93 2.96 -15.37 -6.43
N GLY A 94 2.18 -15.99 -7.32
CA GLY A 94 1.35 -17.16 -7.00
C GLY A 94 0.05 -16.83 -6.26
N LEU A 95 -0.37 -15.57 -6.23
CA LEU A 95 -1.59 -15.13 -5.58
C LEU A 95 -2.72 -14.92 -6.60
N SER A 96 -3.97 -15.11 -6.15
CA SER A 96 -5.16 -14.95 -6.99
C SER A 96 -5.47 -13.47 -7.25
N ALA A 97 -5.64 -13.09 -8.51
CA ALA A 97 -6.10 -11.76 -8.89
C ALA A 97 -6.78 -11.80 -10.27
N HIS A 98 -7.54 -10.77 -10.62
CA HIS A 98 -8.08 -10.59 -11.97
C HIS A 98 -6.99 -10.47 -13.03
N ASN A 99 -7.35 -10.56 -14.30
CA ASN A 99 -6.49 -10.16 -15.39
C ASN A 99 -6.23 -8.63 -15.30
N PRO A 100 -5.05 -8.16 -15.74
CA PRO A 100 -4.74 -6.75 -15.76
C PRO A 100 -5.76 -5.92 -16.55
N LEU A 101 -5.92 -4.65 -16.18
CA LEU A 101 -6.71 -3.71 -16.96
C LEU A 101 -6.09 -3.56 -18.36
N PRO A 102 -6.89 -3.68 -19.44
CA PRO A 102 -6.41 -3.42 -20.79
C PRO A 102 -5.80 -2.03 -20.93
N GLY A 103 -4.65 -1.93 -21.59
CA GLY A 103 -3.94 -0.66 -21.78
C GLY A 103 -3.10 -0.22 -20.57
N LEU A 104 -3.00 -1.07 -19.53
CA LEU A 104 -2.22 -0.80 -18.34
C LEU A 104 -1.13 -1.86 -18.15
N PRO A 105 0.17 -1.46 -18.00
CA PRO A 105 1.21 -2.42 -17.65
C PRO A 105 1.05 -2.96 -16.23
N GLU A 106 1.45 -4.23 -16.01
CA GLU A 106 1.45 -4.86 -14.68
C GLU A 106 2.53 -4.27 -13.75
N ALA A 107 3.61 -3.75 -14.36
CA ALA A 107 4.60 -2.90 -13.69
C ALA A 107 5.17 -1.91 -14.69
N PHE A 108 5.49 -0.72 -14.21
CA PHE A 108 6.08 0.34 -15.04
C PHE A 108 7.02 1.19 -14.20
N PHE A 109 8.25 1.39 -14.70
CA PHE A 109 9.25 2.23 -14.06
C PHE A 109 10.05 3.03 -15.09
N LEU A 110 10.32 4.28 -14.75
CA LEU A 110 11.23 5.15 -15.48
C LEU A 110 12.50 5.38 -14.67
N TYR A 111 13.66 5.27 -15.31
CA TYR A 111 14.95 5.54 -14.69
C TYR A 111 15.35 6.98 -14.94
N TYR A 112 15.44 7.74 -13.86
CA TYR A 112 15.84 9.14 -13.87
C TYR A 112 17.29 9.25 -13.37
N PRO A 113 18.25 9.63 -14.25
CA PRO A 113 19.63 9.86 -13.82
C PRO A 113 19.74 11.10 -12.93
N GLU A 114 18.86 12.10 -13.14
CA GLU A 114 18.87 13.38 -12.46
C GLU A 114 17.45 13.83 -12.07
N GLY A 115 17.40 14.79 -11.14
CA GLY A 115 16.13 15.38 -10.71
C GLY A 115 16.29 16.33 -9.54
N TYR A 116 15.17 16.88 -9.08
CA TYR A 116 15.10 17.71 -7.89
C TYR A 116 14.74 16.86 -6.69
N ALA A 117 15.48 17.02 -5.58
CA ALA A 117 15.14 16.46 -4.29
C ALA A 117 15.01 17.57 -3.26
N LEU A 118 13.87 17.59 -2.56
CA LEU A 118 13.63 18.45 -1.41
C LEU A 118 13.55 17.59 -0.15
N PHE A 119 14.40 17.88 0.82
CA PHE A 119 14.33 17.28 2.14
C PHE A 119 13.85 18.34 3.14
N GLU A 120 12.75 18.07 3.84
CA GLU A 120 12.07 19.03 4.75
C GLU A 120 11.80 20.39 4.08
N GLY A 121 11.45 20.38 2.80
CA GLY A 121 11.17 21.58 2.01
C GLY A 121 12.40 22.34 1.53
N ARG A 122 13.61 21.90 1.88
CA ARG A 122 14.87 22.49 1.39
C ARG A 122 15.38 21.69 0.19
N LEU A 123 15.83 22.42 -0.83
CA LEU A 123 16.47 21.80 -1.99
C LEU A 123 17.82 21.21 -1.59
N VAL A 124 17.98 19.89 -1.77
CA VAL A 124 19.21 19.14 -1.45
C VAL A 124 19.87 18.53 -2.68
N GLN A 125 19.15 18.45 -3.81
CA GLN A 125 19.68 18.01 -5.10
C GLN A 125 18.92 18.71 -6.23
N ALA A 126 19.62 19.10 -7.29
CA ALA A 126 19.07 19.64 -8.54
C ALA A 126 19.75 18.98 -9.73
N PRO A 127 19.08 18.91 -10.91
CA PRO A 127 19.69 18.39 -12.14
C PRO A 127 20.76 19.35 -12.67
N SER A 128 21.62 18.85 -13.55
CA SER A 128 22.68 19.62 -14.22
C SER A 128 22.12 20.74 -15.11
N PHE A 129 20.87 20.60 -15.59
CA PHE A 129 20.15 21.60 -16.38
C PHE A 129 18.89 22.08 -15.61
N PRO A 130 19.00 23.09 -14.76
CA PRO A 130 17.91 23.55 -13.93
C PRO A 130 16.78 24.17 -14.76
N LEU A 131 15.53 23.70 -14.49
CA LEU A 131 14.34 24.27 -15.11
C LEU A 131 13.88 25.53 -14.39
N ARG A 132 13.25 26.44 -15.12
CA ARG A 132 12.50 27.56 -14.53
C ARG A 132 11.07 27.09 -14.25
N PRO A 133 10.54 27.24 -13.01
CA PRO A 133 9.17 26.86 -12.70
C PRO A 133 8.18 27.65 -13.56
N LEU A 134 7.22 26.97 -14.16
CA LEU A 134 6.08 27.58 -14.82
C LEU A 134 4.87 27.54 -13.87
N PRO A 135 4.20 28.67 -13.62
CA PRO A 135 2.95 28.66 -12.85
C PRO A 135 1.93 27.75 -13.52
N TYR A 136 1.22 26.97 -12.70
CA TYR A 136 0.09 26.18 -13.15
C TYR A 136 -1.19 26.72 -12.52
N ALA A 137 -2.05 27.28 -13.36
CA ALA A 137 -3.39 27.68 -12.98
C ALA A 137 -4.36 26.61 -13.45
N PRO A 138 -4.94 25.78 -12.56
CA PRO A 138 -5.80 24.69 -12.96
C PRO A 138 -7.05 25.24 -13.65
N PRO A 139 -7.38 24.75 -14.88
CA PRO A 139 -8.62 25.11 -15.55
C PRO A 139 -9.84 24.55 -14.81
N PRO A 140 -11.06 25.00 -15.17
CA PRO A 140 -12.28 24.36 -14.68
C PRO A 140 -12.29 22.86 -15.01
N LEU A 141 -12.78 22.05 -14.06
CA LEU A 141 -12.94 20.63 -14.29
C LEU A 141 -14.06 20.40 -15.34
N PRO A 142 -13.82 19.59 -16.38
CA PRO A 142 -14.88 19.20 -17.29
C PRO A 142 -15.93 18.35 -16.57
N ARG A 143 -17.20 18.52 -16.95
CA ARG A 143 -18.30 17.74 -16.39
C ARG A 143 -18.47 16.46 -17.18
N HIS A 144 -18.21 15.34 -16.56
CA HIS A 144 -18.39 14.00 -17.12
C HIS A 144 -19.29 13.15 -16.22
N PRO A 145 -20.03 12.16 -16.78
CA PRO A 145 -20.77 11.21 -15.97
C PRO A 145 -19.85 10.43 -15.04
N LEU A 146 -20.30 10.23 -13.80
CA LEU A 146 -19.67 9.37 -12.82
C LEU A 146 -20.53 8.13 -12.62
N VAL A 147 -19.95 6.95 -12.78
CA VAL A 147 -20.64 5.66 -12.63
C VAL A 147 -19.93 4.78 -11.60
N SER A 148 -20.68 3.88 -11.01
CA SER A 148 -20.16 2.83 -10.15
C SER A 148 -20.05 1.53 -10.93
N ASP A 149 -18.91 0.84 -10.83
CA ASP A 149 -18.72 -0.50 -11.39
C ASP A 149 -19.23 -1.60 -10.43
N PHE A 150 -19.57 -1.24 -9.21
CA PHE A 150 -20.11 -2.16 -8.22
C PHE A 150 -21.45 -1.62 -7.70
N PRO A 151 -22.59 -1.93 -8.35
CA PRO A 151 -23.89 -1.45 -7.93
C PRO A 151 -24.18 -1.76 -6.46
N ARG A 152 -24.89 -0.85 -5.77
CA ARG A 152 -25.13 -0.93 -4.32
C ARG A 152 -25.64 -2.31 -3.88
N GLU A 153 -26.66 -2.85 -4.54
CA GLU A 153 -27.25 -4.14 -4.18
C GLU A 153 -26.27 -5.31 -4.34
N ALA A 154 -25.38 -5.24 -5.35
CA ALA A 154 -24.33 -6.23 -5.54
C ALA A 154 -23.25 -6.11 -4.46
N PHE A 155 -22.85 -4.89 -4.07
CA PHE A 155 -21.92 -4.66 -2.97
C PHE A 155 -22.48 -5.20 -1.65
N LEU A 156 -23.74 -4.90 -1.33
CA LEU A 156 -24.41 -5.41 -0.12
C LEU A 156 -24.41 -6.94 -0.07
N ARG A 157 -24.75 -7.60 -1.18
CA ARG A 157 -24.65 -9.07 -1.28
C ARG A 157 -23.22 -9.56 -1.09
N GLY A 158 -22.22 -8.83 -1.65
CA GLY A 158 -20.79 -9.15 -1.46
C GLY A 158 -20.38 -9.11 0.01
N VAL A 159 -20.87 -8.13 0.77
CA VAL A 159 -20.60 -8.04 2.22
C VAL A 159 -21.19 -9.25 2.97
N GLU A 160 -22.44 -9.64 2.66
CA GLU A 160 -23.04 -10.81 3.31
C GLU A 160 -22.30 -12.10 2.93
N GLU A 161 -21.87 -12.28 1.69
CA GLU A 161 -21.07 -13.42 1.26
C GLU A 161 -19.73 -13.49 2.01
N VAL A 162 -19.05 -12.35 2.23
CA VAL A 162 -17.85 -12.29 3.06
C VAL A 162 -18.15 -12.72 4.50
N ARG A 163 -19.26 -12.27 5.08
CA ARG A 163 -19.66 -12.66 6.45
C ARG A 163 -19.93 -14.15 6.57
N GLU A 164 -20.54 -14.77 5.54
CA GLU A 164 -20.73 -16.23 5.52
C GLU A 164 -19.37 -16.97 5.48
N ARG A 165 -18.41 -16.50 4.67
CA ARG A 165 -17.04 -17.06 4.65
C ARG A 165 -16.32 -16.89 6.00
N ILE A 166 -16.57 -15.78 6.71
CA ILE A 166 -16.02 -15.58 8.07
C ILE A 166 -16.67 -16.57 9.04
N ARG A 167 -18.01 -16.77 9.00
CA ARG A 167 -18.71 -17.77 9.83
C ARG A 167 -18.23 -19.19 9.57
N ALA A 168 -17.91 -19.50 8.32
CA ALA A 168 -17.34 -20.79 7.92
C ALA A 168 -15.85 -20.94 8.28
N GLY A 169 -15.22 -19.93 8.89
CA GLY A 169 -13.79 -19.94 9.26
C GLY A 169 -12.83 -19.90 8.07
N VAL A 170 -13.29 -19.49 6.88
CA VAL A 170 -12.47 -19.44 5.66
C VAL A 170 -11.59 -18.20 5.64
N VAL A 171 -12.11 -17.06 6.12
CA VAL A 171 -11.40 -15.78 6.21
C VAL A 171 -11.70 -15.11 7.54
N TYR A 172 -10.83 -14.18 7.98
CA TYR A 172 -11.05 -13.36 9.18
C TYR A 172 -11.59 -11.98 8.84
N GLN A 173 -11.08 -11.41 7.74
CA GLN A 173 -11.46 -10.10 7.23
C GLN A 173 -11.20 -10.06 5.72
N VAL A 174 -12.07 -9.37 4.98
CA VAL A 174 -11.88 -9.04 3.57
C VAL A 174 -12.07 -7.54 3.37
N ASN A 175 -11.11 -6.86 2.75
CA ASN A 175 -11.30 -5.50 2.27
C ASN A 175 -11.99 -5.55 0.91
N LEU A 176 -13.30 -5.24 0.87
CA LEU A 176 -14.10 -5.24 -0.36
C LEU A 176 -14.06 -3.86 -1.00
N SER A 177 -13.59 -3.79 -2.25
CA SER A 177 -13.33 -2.53 -2.96
C SER A 177 -14.49 -2.14 -3.87
N HIS A 178 -14.91 -0.87 -3.76
CA HIS A 178 -15.93 -0.23 -4.57
C HIS A 178 -15.26 0.73 -5.56
N ARG A 179 -15.33 0.43 -6.88
CA ARG A 179 -14.73 1.23 -7.93
C ARG A 179 -15.72 2.16 -8.60
N PHE A 180 -15.25 3.39 -8.87
CA PHE A 180 -15.97 4.43 -9.61
C PHE A 180 -15.21 4.78 -10.88
N ARG A 181 -15.95 5.17 -11.93
CA ARG A 181 -15.40 5.66 -13.21
C ARG A 181 -16.01 7.00 -13.59
N LEU A 182 -15.18 7.97 -13.91
CA LEU A 182 -15.54 9.20 -14.59
C LEU A 182 -15.38 8.98 -16.10
N LEU A 183 -16.47 9.10 -16.85
CA LEU A 183 -16.54 8.75 -18.27
C LEU A 183 -16.21 9.97 -19.15
N GLY A 184 -14.92 10.28 -19.28
CA GLY A 184 -14.44 11.34 -20.16
C GLY A 184 -13.04 11.83 -19.79
N PRO A 185 -12.37 12.51 -20.73
CA PRO A 185 -10.98 12.91 -20.59
C PRO A 185 -10.81 14.00 -19.53
N VAL A 186 -9.85 13.78 -18.63
CA VAL A 186 -9.37 14.79 -17.68
C VAL A 186 -7.86 14.81 -17.70
N ASP A 187 -7.28 16.00 -17.68
CA ASP A 187 -5.82 16.17 -17.55
C ASP A 187 -5.35 15.66 -16.17
N PRO A 188 -4.41 14.70 -16.11
CA PRO A 188 -3.87 14.20 -14.85
C PRO A 188 -3.25 15.28 -13.97
N LEU A 189 -2.63 16.30 -14.56
CA LEU A 189 -2.06 17.43 -13.81
C LEU A 189 -3.16 18.25 -13.12
N LEU A 190 -4.33 18.41 -13.76
CA LEU A 190 -5.50 19.05 -13.16
C LEU A 190 -6.00 18.25 -11.95
N LEU A 191 -6.16 16.93 -12.10
CA LEU A 191 -6.57 16.05 -10.99
C LEU A 191 -5.57 16.12 -9.83
N TYR A 192 -4.27 16.07 -10.14
CA TYR A 192 -3.22 16.16 -9.14
C TYR A 192 -3.24 17.50 -8.38
N ALA A 193 -3.31 18.62 -9.10
CA ALA A 193 -3.35 19.95 -8.49
C ALA A 193 -4.55 20.12 -7.55
N ARG A 194 -5.72 19.59 -7.93
CA ARG A 194 -6.94 19.61 -7.10
C ARG A 194 -6.80 18.71 -5.87
N LEU A 195 -6.36 17.45 -6.07
CA LEU A 195 -6.18 16.50 -4.98
C LEU A 195 -5.12 17.00 -3.98
N ARG A 196 -4.03 17.57 -4.49
CA ARG A 196 -2.95 18.19 -3.71
C ARG A 196 -3.47 19.32 -2.80
N ALA A 197 -4.37 20.14 -3.31
CA ALA A 197 -4.96 21.26 -2.57
C ALA A 197 -5.98 20.79 -1.51
N LEU A 198 -6.74 19.74 -1.81
CA LEU A 198 -7.84 19.26 -0.96
C LEU A 198 -7.39 18.26 0.10
N ASN A 199 -6.47 17.37 -0.25
CA ASN A 199 -6.03 16.26 0.59
C ASN A 199 -4.51 16.05 0.53
N PRO A 200 -3.70 17.00 1.03
CA PRO A 200 -2.26 16.83 1.09
C PRO A 200 -1.91 15.61 1.93
N SER A 201 -1.08 14.72 1.38
CA SER A 201 -0.76 13.40 1.94
C SER A 201 0.74 13.12 1.83
N PRO A 202 1.32 12.21 2.65
CA PRO A 202 2.75 11.95 2.67
C PRO A 202 3.30 11.26 1.42
N PHE A 203 2.45 10.55 0.66
CA PHE A 203 2.86 9.82 -0.54
C PHE A 203 2.06 10.27 -1.77
N MET A 204 2.02 11.58 -2.00
CA MET A 204 1.45 12.13 -3.22
C MET A 204 2.35 11.86 -4.41
N GLY A 205 1.76 11.63 -5.59
CA GLY A 205 2.53 11.36 -6.79
C GLY A 205 1.75 11.63 -8.07
N LEU A 206 2.49 12.00 -9.12
CA LEU A 206 1.98 12.12 -10.47
C LEU A 206 2.97 11.47 -11.43
N LEU A 207 2.52 10.44 -12.13
CA LEU A 207 3.25 9.74 -13.18
C LEU A 207 2.34 9.56 -14.39
N GLU A 208 2.82 9.97 -15.55
CA GLU A 208 2.08 9.87 -16.81
C GLU A 208 2.79 8.94 -17.80
N GLY A 209 2.02 8.09 -18.49
CA GLY A 209 2.48 7.25 -19.59
C GLY A 209 1.61 7.44 -20.83
N GLU A 210 1.81 6.60 -21.83
CA GLU A 210 1.04 6.64 -23.07
C GLU A 210 -0.37 6.06 -22.82
N GLY A 211 -1.39 6.92 -22.81
CA GLY A 211 -2.79 6.52 -22.59
C GLY A 211 -3.16 6.23 -21.13
N TRP A 212 -2.27 6.43 -20.16
CA TRP A 212 -2.56 6.22 -18.76
C TRP A 212 -1.85 7.22 -17.85
N ALA A 213 -2.35 7.40 -16.63
CA ALA A 213 -1.66 8.14 -15.58
C ALA A 213 -2.02 7.64 -14.19
N VAL A 214 -1.10 7.84 -13.24
CA VAL A 214 -1.31 7.64 -11.80
C VAL A 214 -1.28 8.99 -11.10
N VAL A 215 -2.35 9.29 -10.36
CA VAL A 215 -2.47 10.49 -9.54
C VAL A 215 -2.68 10.05 -8.09
N SER A 216 -1.59 9.97 -7.33
CA SER A 216 -1.60 9.46 -5.96
C SER A 216 -1.90 10.56 -4.94
N GLY A 217 -2.83 10.28 -4.03
CA GLY A 217 -3.08 11.01 -2.79
C GLY A 217 -2.92 10.12 -1.56
N SER A 218 -2.06 9.10 -1.64
CA SER A 218 -1.94 8.06 -0.63
C SER A 218 -1.36 8.56 0.70
N PRO A 219 -1.97 8.17 1.83
CA PRO A 219 -1.41 8.38 3.15
C PRO A 219 -0.53 7.21 3.63
N GLU A 220 -0.54 6.04 2.96
CA GLU A 220 -0.06 4.77 3.51
C GLU A 220 1.20 4.26 2.81
N ARG A 221 2.22 3.91 3.62
CA ARG A 221 3.42 3.20 3.15
C ARG A 221 3.18 1.70 3.19
N LEU A 222 3.40 1.01 2.06
CA LEU A 222 3.47 -0.45 2.03
C LEU A 222 4.71 -0.92 2.79
N PHE A 223 5.89 -0.52 2.33
CA PHE A 223 7.14 -0.68 3.05
C PHE A 223 8.25 0.22 2.50
N GLN A 224 9.29 0.43 3.31
CA GLN A 224 10.57 1.01 2.91
C GLN A 224 11.69 0.07 3.32
N LYS A 225 12.62 -0.20 2.38
CA LYS A 225 13.85 -0.96 2.66
C LYS A 225 15.07 -0.04 2.50
N VAL A 226 15.84 0.11 3.59
CA VAL A 226 17.09 0.87 3.62
C VAL A 226 18.18 0.00 4.23
N GLY A 227 19.10 -0.46 3.40
CA GLY A 227 20.07 -1.48 3.81
C GLY A 227 19.35 -2.72 4.37
N PRO A 228 19.73 -3.19 5.59
CA PRO A 228 19.08 -4.34 6.19
C PRO A 228 17.74 -4.03 6.87
N ARG A 229 17.32 -2.77 6.95
CA ARG A 229 16.14 -2.33 7.66
C ARG A 229 14.93 -2.27 6.73
N VAL A 230 13.82 -2.87 7.15
CA VAL A 230 12.52 -2.77 6.50
C VAL A 230 11.53 -2.14 7.48
N LEU A 231 10.79 -1.14 7.01
CA LEU A 231 9.75 -0.44 7.74
C LEU A 231 8.44 -0.56 6.98
N ALA A 232 7.35 -0.79 7.69
CA ALA A 232 6.00 -0.71 7.15
C ALA A 232 5.08 0.05 8.11
N ARG A 233 4.06 0.74 7.57
CA ARG A 233 3.25 1.66 8.36
C ARG A 233 1.77 1.52 8.01
N PRO A 234 1.08 0.51 8.57
CA PRO A 234 -0.32 0.25 8.29
C PRO A 234 -1.23 1.32 8.91
N ILE A 235 -2.30 1.61 8.21
CA ILE A 235 -3.38 2.48 8.64
C ILE A 235 -4.64 1.64 8.79
N ALA A 236 -5.25 1.64 9.99
CA ALA A 236 -6.56 1.04 10.22
C ALA A 236 -7.28 1.81 11.33
N GLY A 237 -8.53 2.15 11.10
CA GLY A 237 -9.31 3.04 11.94
C GLY A 237 -9.32 4.48 11.45
N THR A 238 -10.52 5.04 11.34
CA THR A 238 -10.72 6.37 10.77
C THR A 238 -11.86 7.10 11.49
N ARG A 239 -11.67 8.41 11.72
CA ARG A 239 -12.73 9.33 12.12
C ARG A 239 -12.67 10.62 11.30
N PRO A 240 -13.79 11.30 11.07
CA PRO A 240 -13.79 12.63 10.45
C PRO A 240 -13.09 13.64 11.37
N ARG A 241 -12.71 14.79 10.82
CA ARG A 241 -12.24 15.92 11.59
C ARG A 241 -13.41 16.63 12.26
N GLY A 242 -13.23 17.02 13.51
CA GLY A 242 -14.20 17.84 14.24
C GLY A 242 -14.30 19.26 13.69
N ARG A 243 -15.45 19.92 13.87
CA ARG A 243 -15.66 21.33 13.47
C ARG A 243 -14.91 22.29 14.39
N THR A 244 -14.77 21.91 15.67
CA THR A 244 -14.04 22.62 16.70
C THR A 244 -12.87 21.76 17.21
N GLU A 245 -11.95 22.36 17.95
CA GLU A 245 -10.85 21.61 18.58
C GLU A 245 -11.37 20.62 19.63
N ALA A 246 -12.38 21.01 20.39
CA ALA A 246 -13.00 20.16 21.41
C ALA A 246 -13.66 18.91 20.77
N GLU A 247 -14.38 19.10 19.66
CA GLU A 247 -14.98 17.99 18.89
C GLU A 247 -13.90 17.09 18.28
N ASP A 248 -12.82 17.68 17.76
CA ASP A 248 -11.69 16.94 17.17
C ASP A 248 -11.01 16.04 18.24
N LEU A 249 -10.80 16.56 19.43
CA LEU A 249 -10.27 15.81 20.57
C LEU A 249 -11.24 14.73 21.08
N ALA A 250 -12.54 14.97 21.03
CA ALA A 250 -13.55 13.98 21.40
C ALA A 250 -13.54 12.80 20.41
N LEU A 251 -13.49 13.09 19.10
CA LEU A 251 -13.39 12.07 18.04
C LEU A 251 -12.08 11.27 18.12
N GLU A 252 -10.96 11.93 18.48
CA GLU A 252 -9.70 11.21 18.73
C GLU A 252 -9.81 10.23 19.89
N ARG A 253 -10.41 10.66 21.00
CA ARG A 253 -10.62 9.79 22.18
C ARG A 253 -11.52 8.62 21.84
N GLU A 254 -12.60 8.88 21.10
CA GLU A 254 -13.49 7.83 20.60
C GLU A 254 -12.76 6.82 19.74
N LEU A 255 -11.96 7.27 18.75
CA LEU A 255 -11.16 6.40 17.89
C LEU A 255 -10.22 5.52 18.72
N LEU A 256 -9.51 6.10 19.66
CA LEU A 256 -8.56 5.39 20.52
C LEU A 256 -9.22 4.44 21.51
N ALA A 257 -10.44 4.73 21.94
CA ALA A 257 -11.21 3.92 22.90
C ALA A 257 -12.03 2.85 22.21
N SER A 258 -12.27 2.91 20.89
CA SER A 258 -13.10 1.97 20.13
C SER A 258 -12.52 0.56 20.17
N PRO A 259 -13.20 -0.44 20.78
CA PRO A 259 -12.73 -1.83 20.78
C PRO A 259 -12.67 -2.43 19.38
N LYS A 260 -13.64 -2.08 18.51
CA LYS A 260 -13.70 -2.56 17.11
C LYS A 260 -12.46 -2.09 16.34
N GLU A 261 -12.19 -0.78 16.34
CA GLU A 261 -11.07 -0.19 15.59
C GLU A 261 -9.72 -0.74 16.09
N ARG A 262 -9.58 -0.90 17.40
CA ARG A 262 -8.36 -1.47 17.99
C ARG A 262 -8.16 -2.94 17.64
N ALA A 263 -9.23 -3.75 17.67
CA ALA A 263 -9.16 -5.17 17.31
C ALA A 263 -8.78 -5.35 15.83
N GLU A 264 -9.42 -4.60 14.93
CA GLU A 264 -9.10 -4.59 13.50
C GLU A 264 -7.65 -4.14 13.26
N HIS A 265 -7.21 -3.07 13.91
CA HIS A 265 -5.86 -2.55 13.78
C HIS A 265 -4.80 -3.57 14.26
N VAL A 266 -5.03 -4.23 15.41
CA VAL A 266 -4.12 -5.27 15.93
C VAL A 266 -4.05 -6.46 14.98
N MET A 267 -5.17 -6.90 14.42
CA MET A 267 -5.20 -7.99 13.45
C MET A 267 -4.38 -7.66 12.20
N LEU A 268 -4.55 -6.47 11.62
CA LEU A 268 -3.75 -6.03 10.46
C LEU A 268 -2.28 -5.83 10.80
N LEU A 269 -1.99 -5.38 12.02
CA LEU A 269 -0.61 -5.24 12.52
C LEU A 269 0.05 -6.61 12.65
N ASP A 270 -0.64 -7.61 13.19
CA ASP A 270 -0.13 -8.97 13.32
C ASP A 270 0.03 -9.66 11.95
N LEU A 271 -0.89 -9.43 11.02
CA LEU A 271 -0.73 -9.86 9.63
C LEU A 271 0.57 -9.29 9.03
N LEU A 272 0.80 -7.99 9.19
CA LEU A 272 2.02 -7.33 8.68
C LEU A 272 3.29 -7.84 9.38
N ARG A 273 3.24 -8.10 10.69
CA ARG A 273 4.34 -8.72 11.43
C ARG A 273 4.64 -10.11 10.91
N ASN A 274 3.61 -10.92 10.66
CA ASN A 274 3.73 -12.25 10.06
C ASN A 274 4.39 -12.17 8.68
N ASP A 275 3.91 -11.29 7.82
CA ASP A 275 4.47 -11.11 6.48
C ASP A 275 5.95 -10.69 6.55
N LEU A 276 6.29 -9.75 7.41
CA LEU A 276 7.67 -9.31 7.58
C LEU A 276 8.56 -10.39 8.22
N ALA A 277 8.03 -11.21 9.15
CA ALA A 277 8.77 -12.29 9.81
C ALA A 277 9.22 -13.40 8.84
N ARG A 278 8.55 -13.56 7.70
CA ARG A 278 8.94 -14.52 6.64
C ARG A 278 10.32 -14.22 6.06
N VAL A 279 10.74 -12.97 6.05
CA VAL A 279 12.00 -12.51 5.44
C VAL A 279 12.95 -11.84 6.43
N ALA A 280 12.47 -11.47 7.61
CA ALA A 280 13.28 -10.81 8.63
C ALA A 280 14.17 -11.80 9.40
N ARG A 281 15.25 -11.29 9.96
CA ARG A 281 16.07 -12.06 10.92
C ARG A 281 15.25 -12.34 12.17
N PRO A 282 15.29 -13.55 12.71
CA PRO A 282 14.53 -13.93 13.90
C PRO A 282 14.70 -12.94 15.06
N GLY A 283 13.60 -12.57 15.72
CA GLY A 283 13.57 -11.65 16.85
C GLY A 283 13.84 -10.18 16.52
N THR A 284 13.88 -9.81 15.24
CA THR A 284 14.10 -8.41 14.85
C THR A 284 12.80 -7.67 14.47
N VAL A 285 11.70 -8.39 14.31
CA VAL A 285 10.39 -7.77 14.00
C VAL A 285 9.85 -7.10 15.27
N ARG A 286 9.64 -5.79 15.21
CA ARG A 286 9.22 -4.95 16.33
C ARG A 286 8.18 -3.93 15.93
N VAL A 287 7.21 -3.69 16.82
CA VAL A 287 6.28 -2.57 16.70
C VAL A 287 6.93 -1.35 17.34
N ARG A 288 7.29 -0.36 16.54
CA ARG A 288 7.96 0.86 17.00
C ARG A 288 6.99 1.92 17.50
N GLU A 289 5.86 2.05 16.82
CA GLU A 289 4.76 2.93 17.20
C GLU A 289 3.47 2.12 17.19
N LEU A 290 2.67 2.29 18.23
CA LEU A 290 1.37 1.62 18.37
C LEU A 290 0.29 2.65 18.61
N PHE A 291 -0.77 2.62 17.80
CA PHE A 291 -1.95 3.47 17.95
C PHE A 291 -1.65 4.99 17.94
N THR A 292 -0.76 5.43 17.06
CA THR A 292 -0.53 6.86 16.79
C THR A 292 -1.68 7.43 15.99
N VAL A 293 -2.22 8.60 16.38
CA VAL A 293 -3.24 9.28 15.60
C VAL A 293 -2.61 10.31 14.68
N GLU A 294 -2.82 10.14 13.37
CA GLU A 294 -2.44 11.10 12.34
C GLU A 294 -3.66 11.89 11.87
N ARG A 295 -3.56 13.23 11.87
CA ARG A 295 -4.66 14.14 11.49
C ARG A 295 -4.37 14.71 10.10
N TYR A 296 -5.25 14.37 9.15
CA TYR A 296 -5.27 14.90 7.79
C TYR A 296 -6.29 16.03 7.64
N ALA A 297 -6.46 16.54 6.43
CA ALA A 297 -7.38 17.66 6.18
C ALA A 297 -8.85 17.34 6.51
N HIS A 298 -9.31 16.13 6.22
CA HIS A 298 -10.71 15.73 6.36
C HIS A 298 -10.94 14.61 7.36
N VAL A 299 -9.90 13.85 7.70
CA VAL A 299 -9.98 12.66 8.55
C VAL A 299 -8.79 12.58 9.50
N MET A 300 -8.94 11.79 10.54
CA MET A 300 -7.85 11.29 11.37
C MET A 300 -7.78 9.77 11.29
N HIS A 301 -6.56 9.24 11.35
CA HIS A 301 -6.29 7.81 11.22
C HIS A 301 -5.53 7.27 12.42
N LEU A 302 -5.83 6.01 12.74
CA LEU A 302 -5.04 5.22 13.66
C LEU A 302 -3.94 4.51 12.86
N VAL A 303 -2.68 4.70 13.26
CA VAL A 303 -1.49 4.26 12.55
C VAL A 303 -0.55 3.55 13.51
N SER A 304 0.15 2.53 13.03
CA SER A 304 1.26 1.87 13.74
C SER A 304 2.47 1.74 12.84
N GLU A 305 3.65 1.47 13.41
CA GLU A 305 4.87 1.23 12.65
C GLU A 305 5.51 -0.09 13.05
N VAL A 306 5.82 -0.92 12.06
CA VAL A 306 6.57 -2.17 12.23
C VAL A 306 7.92 -2.06 11.56
N GLU A 307 8.95 -2.52 12.25
CA GLU A 307 10.32 -2.62 11.74
C GLU A 307 10.81 -4.06 11.81
N GLY A 308 11.60 -4.47 10.82
CA GLY A 308 12.37 -5.70 10.83
C GLY A 308 13.75 -5.51 10.20
N ARG A 309 14.67 -6.43 10.47
CA ARG A 309 15.99 -6.47 9.82
C ARG A 309 16.12 -7.71 8.96
N THR A 310 16.59 -7.56 7.74
CA THR A 310 16.71 -8.66 6.77
C THR A 310 17.95 -8.53 5.91
N GLY A 311 18.46 -9.67 5.46
CA GLY A 311 19.42 -9.74 4.35
C GLY A 311 18.78 -10.06 3.01
N ALA A 312 17.44 -10.23 2.97
CA ALA A 312 16.71 -10.55 1.76
C ALA A 312 16.80 -9.45 0.71
N SER A 313 16.69 -9.82 -0.57
CA SER A 313 16.61 -8.92 -1.70
C SER A 313 15.35 -8.06 -1.66
N LEU A 314 15.27 -7.03 -2.51
CA LEU A 314 14.07 -6.22 -2.65
C LEU A 314 12.87 -7.06 -3.13
N GLY A 315 13.13 -7.98 -4.08
CA GLY A 315 12.11 -8.88 -4.61
C GLY A 315 11.50 -9.80 -3.54
N GLU A 316 12.32 -10.40 -2.69
CA GLU A 316 11.86 -11.26 -1.58
C GLU A 316 11.03 -10.47 -0.55
N VAL A 317 11.48 -9.26 -0.19
CA VAL A 317 10.71 -8.38 0.71
C VAL A 317 9.39 -7.96 0.08
N PHE A 318 9.39 -7.61 -1.21
CA PHE A 318 8.18 -7.27 -1.94
C PHE A 318 7.20 -8.45 -1.98
N GLN A 319 7.67 -9.64 -2.36
CA GLN A 319 6.85 -10.86 -2.42
C GLN A 319 6.19 -11.18 -1.06
N SER A 320 6.91 -10.94 0.04
CA SER A 320 6.38 -11.19 1.37
C SER A 320 5.27 -10.19 1.77
N LEU A 321 5.44 -8.91 1.44
CA LEU A 321 4.56 -7.83 1.91
C LEU A 321 3.46 -7.44 0.92
N PHE A 322 3.61 -7.76 -0.37
CA PHE A 322 2.67 -7.37 -1.42
C PHE A 322 1.63 -8.48 -1.73
N PRO A 323 0.37 -8.09 -1.98
CA PRO A 323 -0.21 -6.79 -1.70
C PRO A 323 -0.42 -6.58 -0.19
N GLY A 324 -0.56 -5.31 0.21
CA GLY A 324 -0.71 -4.96 1.64
C GLY A 324 -1.96 -5.55 2.27
N GLY A 325 -1.86 -6.01 3.52
CA GLY A 325 -2.98 -6.58 4.27
C GLY A 325 -4.14 -5.61 4.47
N THR A 326 -3.86 -4.32 4.59
CA THR A 326 -4.87 -3.26 4.76
C THR A 326 -5.81 -3.08 3.57
N ILE A 327 -5.38 -3.51 2.37
CA ILE A 327 -6.22 -3.49 1.15
C ILE A 327 -6.69 -4.88 0.73
N THR A 328 -6.28 -5.93 1.42
CA THR A 328 -6.70 -7.32 1.15
C THR A 328 -7.47 -7.92 2.32
N GLY A 329 -6.81 -8.32 3.37
CA GLY A 329 -7.34 -8.98 4.56
C GLY A 329 -6.52 -10.19 4.96
N ALA A 330 -7.10 -11.05 5.80
CA ALA A 330 -6.46 -12.24 6.36
C ALA A 330 -7.37 -13.49 6.28
N PRO A 331 -6.82 -14.66 5.96
CA PRO A 331 -5.49 -14.99 5.42
C PRO A 331 -5.32 -14.48 3.98
N LYS A 332 -4.12 -13.96 3.63
CA LYS A 332 -3.89 -13.23 2.36
C LYS A 332 -4.29 -14.02 1.11
N GLY A 333 -3.84 -15.26 0.96
CA GLY A 333 -4.12 -16.10 -0.22
C GLY A 333 -5.62 -16.32 -0.43
N THR A 334 -6.32 -16.83 0.59
CA THR A 334 -7.77 -17.13 0.56
C THR A 334 -8.61 -15.85 0.36
N VAL A 335 -8.20 -14.76 1.00
CA VAL A 335 -8.86 -13.47 0.82
C VAL A 335 -8.73 -12.95 -0.59
N MET A 336 -7.58 -13.12 -1.25
CA MET A 336 -7.39 -12.68 -2.63
C MET A 336 -8.22 -13.53 -3.63
N GLU A 337 -8.48 -14.80 -3.33
CA GLU A 337 -9.45 -15.61 -4.07
C GLU A 337 -10.87 -15.02 -3.92
N ALA A 338 -11.29 -14.75 -2.68
CA ALA A 338 -12.59 -14.15 -2.40
C ALA A 338 -12.76 -12.78 -3.10
N ILE A 339 -11.73 -11.92 -3.06
CA ILE A 339 -11.74 -10.63 -3.76
C ILE A 339 -11.94 -10.81 -5.26
N ARG A 340 -11.20 -11.74 -5.89
CA ARG A 340 -11.34 -12.02 -7.32
C ARG A 340 -12.73 -12.52 -7.72
N GLU A 341 -13.40 -13.26 -6.83
CA GLU A 341 -14.76 -13.80 -7.08
C GLU A 341 -15.84 -12.74 -6.87
N LEU A 342 -15.68 -11.88 -5.88
CA LEU A 342 -16.72 -10.93 -5.44
C LEU A 342 -16.64 -9.57 -6.12
N GLU A 343 -15.43 -9.08 -6.43
CA GLU A 343 -15.26 -7.79 -7.12
C GLU A 343 -15.47 -7.97 -8.63
N PRO A 344 -16.29 -7.14 -9.25
CA PRO A 344 -16.63 -7.30 -10.69
C PRO A 344 -15.49 -6.89 -11.61
N VAL A 345 -14.44 -6.21 -11.11
CA VAL A 345 -13.42 -5.54 -11.91
C VAL A 345 -12.03 -5.57 -11.27
N PRO A 346 -10.94 -5.53 -12.09
CA PRO A 346 -9.57 -5.45 -11.60
C PRO A 346 -9.32 -4.16 -10.80
N ARG A 347 -8.41 -4.20 -9.83
CA ARG A 347 -8.09 -3.04 -8.95
C ARG A 347 -7.13 -2.03 -9.55
N GLY A 348 -6.17 -2.48 -10.40
CA GLY A 348 -5.16 -1.62 -11.00
C GLY A 348 -3.95 -1.35 -10.09
N TYR A 349 -3.50 -0.10 -9.97
CA TYR A 349 -2.18 0.24 -9.46
C TYR A 349 -1.93 0.05 -7.96
N VAL A 350 -0.66 -0.31 -7.65
CA VAL A 350 0.02 -0.06 -6.36
C VAL A 350 1.37 0.56 -6.68
N SER A 351 1.70 1.72 -6.10
CA SER A 351 2.87 2.52 -6.49
C SER A 351 4.15 2.17 -5.73
N GLY A 352 5.30 2.55 -6.31
CA GLY A 352 6.58 2.43 -5.64
C GLY A 352 7.68 3.30 -6.22
N ARG A 353 8.72 3.53 -5.40
CA ARG A 353 10.00 4.11 -5.79
C ARG A 353 11.12 3.23 -5.27
N GLY A 354 11.87 2.58 -6.17
CA GLY A 354 13.05 1.82 -5.78
C GLY A 354 12.82 0.92 -4.57
N ALA A 355 13.18 1.36 -3.38
CA ALA A 355 13.03 0.63 -2.13
C ALA A 355 12.02 1.28 -1.13
N ASP A 356 11.18 2.20 -1.57
CA ASP A 356 10.11 2.83 -0.77
C ASP A 356 8.79 2.78 -1.55
N PHE A 357 7.85 1.96 -1.11
CA PHE A 357 6.58 1.69 -1.75
C PHE A 357 5.42 2.17 -0.88
N ASN A 358 4.45 2.82 -1.50
CA ASN A 358 3.17 3.16 -0.89
C ASN A 358 2.03 2.33 -1.47
N ILE A 359 0.91 2.26 -0.77
CA ILE A 359 -0.33 1.67 -1.26
C ILE A 359 -1.13 2.76 -1.96
N LEU A 360 -1.52 2.56 -3.23
CA LEU A 360 -2.30 3.55 -4.00
C LEU A 360 -3.78 3.52 -3.62
N ILE A 361 -4.07 3.92 -2.39
CA ILE A 361 -5.40 4.31 -1.96
C ILE A 361 -5.57 5.83 -2.11
N ARG A 362 -6.80 6.32 -2.13
CA ARG A 362 -7.13 7.74 -2.33
C ARG A 362 -6.45 8.34 -3.58
N SER A 363 -6.46 7.59 -4.66
CA SER A 363 -5.72 7.87 -5.88
C SER A 363 -6.62 7.75 -7.09
N PHE A 364 -6.35 8.54 -8.12
CA PHE A 364 -6.95 8.37 -9.43
C PHE A 364 -6.04 7.58 -10.35
N GLN A 365 -6.65 6.78 -11.21
CA GLN A 365 -6.03 6.05 -12.30
C GLN A 365 -6.69 6.51 -13.60
N LYS A 366 -5.91 7.11 -14.50
CA LYS A 366 -6.41 7.39 -15.85
C LYS A 366 -6.05 6.20 -16.76
N VAL A 367 -7.00 5.69 -17.50
CA VAL A 367 -6.79 4.64 -18.52
C VAL A 367 -7.61 5.02 -19.74
N GLY A 368 -6.96 5.28 -20.88
CA GLY A 368 -7.60 5.86 -22.06
C GLY A 368 -8.23 7.21 -21.72
N GLU A 369 -9.53 7.32 -21.99
CA GLU A 369 -10.32 8.54 -21.74
C GLU A 369 -11.00 8.53 -20.35
N GLU A 370 -10.89 7.45 -19.59
CA GLU A 370 -11.57 7.31 -18.30
C GLU A 370 -10.66 7.60 -17.12
N VAL A 371 -11.26 8.08 -16.01
CA VAL A 371 -10.60 8.22 -14.74
C VAL A 371 -11.26 7.28 -13.73
N LEU A 372 -10.47 6.37 -13.19
CA LEU A 372 -10.88 5.33 -12.23
C LEU A 372 -10.43 5.72 -10.83
N PHE A 373 -11.21 5.39 -9.81
CA PHE A 373 -10.77 5.41 -8.42
C PHE A 373 -11.58 4.43 -7.59
N SER A 374 -11.01 3.97 -6.50
CA SER A 374 -11.64 2.96 -5.64
C SER A 374 -11.51 3.33 -4.18
N ALA A 375 -12.48 2.86 -3.39
CA ALA A 375 -12.44 2.89 -1.94
C ALA A 375 -12.95 1.56 -1.40
N GLY A 376 -12.32 1.03 -0.35
CA GLY A 376 -12.67 -0.27 0.22
C GLY A 376 -13.15 -0.17 1.65
N ALA A 377 -13.99 -1.13 2.06
CA ALA A 377 -14.41 -1.34 3.44
C ALA A 377 -13.87 -2.68 3.96
N GLY A 378 -13.38 -2.70 5.19
CA GLY A 378 -12.88 -3.89 5.87
C GLY A 378 -14.02 -4.70 6.48
N VAL A 379 -14.53 -5.69 5.77
CA VAL A 379 -15.64 -6.52 6.23
C VAL A 379 -15.18 -7.55 7.24
N VAL A 380 -15.77 -7.50 8.42
CA VAL A 380 -15.60 -8.43 9.54
C VAL A 380 -16.93 -9.04 9.94
N ILE A 381 -16.95 -10.02 10.87
CA ILE A 381 -18.20 -10.69 11.28
C ILE A 381 -19.26 -9.72 11.81
N ALA A 382 -18.86 -8.65 12.49
CA ALA A 382 -19.75 -7.63 13.06
C ALA A 382 -20.15 -6.53 12.05
N SER A 383 -19.70 -6.62 10.79
CA SER A 383 -20.02 -5.62 9.75
C SER A 383 -21.51 -5.67 9.39
N GLU A 384 -22.06 -4.47 9.14
CA GLU A 384 -23.41 -4.27 8.61
C GLU A 384 -23.29 -3.76 7.17
N ALA A 385 -23.91 -4.45 6.21
CA ALA A 385 -23.68 -4.21 4.79
C ALA A 385 -23.90 -2.76 4.36
N GLU A 386 -24.94 -2.09 4.88
CA GLU A 386 -25.23 -0.69 4.61
C GLU A 386 -24.12 0.24 5.12
N ARG A 387 -23.63 0.00 6.33
CA ARG A 387 -22.56 0.81 6.91
C ARG A 387 -21.25 0.67 6.16
N GLU A 388 -20.93 -0.55 5.72
CA GLU A 388 -19.72 -0.80 4.93
C GLU A 388 -19.82 -0.10 3.55
N TYR A 389 -21.01 -0.09 2.92
CA TYR A 389 -21.24 0.67 1.70
C TYR A 389 -21.04 2.17 1.92
N GLU A 390 -21.64 2.73 2.97
CA GLU A 390 -21.46 4.15 3.33
C GLU A 390 -20.00 4.47 3.65
N GLU A 391 -19.26 3.56 4.31
CA GLU A 391 -17.84 3.72 4.58
C GLU A 391 -17.01 3.88 3.29
N THR A 392 -17.35 3.12 2.22
CA THR A 392 -16.66 3.31 0.93
C THR A 392 -16.90 4.70 0.36
N LEU A 393 -18.11 5.25 0.47
CA LEU A 393 -18.43 6.61 0.00
C LEU A 393 -17.69 7.66 0.84
N HIS A 394 -17.61 7.51 2.15
CA HIS A 394 -16.84 8.39 3.03
C HIS A 394 -15.35 8.36 2.70
N LYS A 395 -14.77 7.17 2.46
CA LYS A 395 -13.37 7.03 2.05
C LYS A 395 -13.09 7.61 0.66
N ALA A 396 -14.06 7.57 -0.25
CA ALA A 396 -13.98 8.19 -1.57
C ALA A 396 -14.15 9.73 -1.55
N GLN A 397 -14.62 10.31 -0.45
CA GLN A 397 -15.05 11.72 -0.39
C GLN A 397 -13.99 12.71 -0.87
N SER A 398 -12.72 12.55 -0.49
CA SER A 398 -11.65 13.45 -0.95
C SER A 398 -11.45 13.42 -2.46
N LEU A 399 -11.66 12.26 -3.10
CA LEU A 399 -11.59 12.09 -4.55
C LEU A 399 -12.83 12.69 -5.22
N LEU A 400 -14.02 12.42 -4.67
CA LEU A 400 -15.27 13.03 -5.15
C LEU A 400 -15.21 14.56 -5.05
N LEU A 401 -14.71 15.12 -3.96
CA LEU A 401 -14.52 16.56 -3.80
C LEU A 401 -13.49 17.12 -4.80
N ALA A 402 -12.44 16.39 -5.10
CA ALA A 402 -11.48 16.80 -6.14
C ALA A 402 -12.13 16.88 -7.52
N LEU A 403 -13.19 16.09 -7.78
CA LEU A 403 -13.97 16.11 -9.01
C LEU A 403 -15.07 17.21 -9.01
N GLU A 404 -15.53 17.70 -7.85
CA GLU A 404 -16.71 18.58 -7.74
C GLU A 404 -16.43 20.04 -7.38
N ARG A 405 -15.25 20.47 -7.03
CA ARG A 405 -14.95 21.75 -6.36
C ARG A 405 -15.32 21.73 -4.86
N GLY A 406 -14.70 20.85 -4.06
CA GLY A 406 -14.92 20.80 -2.63
C GLY A 406 -14.33 21.99 -1.85
N ARG A 407 -14.81 22.18 -0.62
CA ARG A 407 -14.24 23.15 0.32
C ARG A 407 -12.89 22.65 0.85
N PRO A 408 -11.89 23.52 1.08
CA PRO A 408 -10.64 23.13 1.69
C PRO A 408 -10.87 22.57 3.10
N GLY A 409 -10.14 21.50 3.44
CA GLY A 409 -10.14 20.92 4.78
C GLY A 409 -9.21 21.68 5.74
N LYS A 410 -9.15 21.22 6.99
CA LYS A 410 -8.19 21.72 7.96
C LYS A 410 -6.74 21.41 7.56
N PRO A 411 -5.76 22.24 7.88
CA PRO A 411 -4.37 21.92 7.65
C PRO A 411 -3.98 20.66 8.43
N PRO A 412 -3.10 19.81 7.86
CA PRO A 412 -2.60 18.63 8.55
C PRO A 412 -1.77 19.02 9.78
N GLU A 413 -1.95 18.28 10.86
CA GLU A 413 -1.22 18.46 12.11
C GLU A 413 -0.15 17.38 12.28
N ALA A 414 0.93 17.71 13.01
CA ALA A 414 1.94 16.71 13.37
C ALA A 414 1.34 15.62 14.27
N PRO A 415 1.62 14.34 14.02
CA PRO A 415 1.13 13.25 14.84
C PRO A 415 1.70 13.34 16.26
N ARG A 416 0.90 12.92 17.25
CA ARG A 416 1.36 12.76 18.63
C ARG A 416 1.85 11.31 18.80
N PRO A 417 3.16 11.06 18.94
CA PRO A 417 3.69 9.71 19.11
C PRO A 417 3.20 9.08 20.41
N ARG A 418 2.92 7.78 20.37
CA ARG A 418 2.57 6.95 21.53
C ARG A 418 3.59 5.83 21.71
N ALA A 419 3.43 5.08 22.81
CA ALA A 419 4.40 4.10 23.27
C ALA A 419 4.84 3.09 22.19
N SER A 420 6.12 2.80 22.14
CA SER A 420 6.66 1.65 21.41
C SER A 420 6.37 0.36 22.19
N TRP A 421 6.00 -0.72 21.48
CA TRP A 421 5.88 -2.04 22.05
C TRP A 421 6.79 -3.01 21.30
N SER A 422 7.51 -3.82 22.06
CA SER A 422 8.25 -4.96 21.53
C SER A 422 7.95 -6.16 22.42
N PRO A 423 7.71 -7.35 21.85
CA PRO A 423 7.55 -8.54 22.66
C PRO A 423 8.82 -8.76 23.49
N PRO A 424 8.72 -9.18 24.76
CA PRO A 424 9.88 -9.49 25.57
C PRO A 424 10.68 -10.60 24.91
N MET A 425 11.98 -10.37 24.71
CA MET A 425 12.87 -11.41 24.22
C MET A 425 13.20 -12.38 25.36
N PRO A 426 13.07 -13.67 25.12
CA PRO A 426 13.38 -14.66 26.16
C PRO A 426 14.85 -14.64 26.54
N SER A 427 15.13 -14.79 27.84
CA SER A 427 16.47 -14.78 28.40
C SER A 427 17.25 -16.08 28.20
N ARG A 428 16.61 -17.16 27.80
CA ARG A 428 17.22 -18.47 27.55
C ARG A 428 17.04 -18.93 26.13
N ARG A 429 18.10 -19.48 25.53
CA ARG A 429 18.06 -20.15 24.23
C ARG A 429 17.87 -21.65 24.42
N TYR A 430 16.98 -22.24 23.62
CA TYR A 430 16.71 -23.68 23.64
C TYR A 430 17.20 -24.28 22.32
N GLY A 431 18.09 -25.27 22.39
CA GLY A 431 18.62 -26.00 21.21
C GLY A 431 17.64 -27.04 20.67
N ALA A 432 16.39 -26.70 20.47
CA ALA A 432 15.37 -27.58 19.92
C ALA A 432 15.40 -27.57 18.38
N ARG A 433 15.20 -28.76 17.77
CA ARG A 433 14.92 -28.89 16.34
C ARG A 433 13.41 -29.08 16.16
N VAL A 434 12.75 -28.07 15.61
CA VAL A 434 11.28 -27.99 15.51
C VAL A 434 10.87 -28.18 14.06
N LEU A 435 9.99 -29.14 13.81
CA LEU A 435 9.22 -29.20 12.57
C LEU A 435 7.91 -28.43 12.77
N PHE A 436 7.69 -27.39 11.97
CA PHE A 436 6.50 -26.57 12.01
C PHE A 436 5.63 -26.88 10.78
N LEU A 437 4.44 -27.43 10.98
CA LEU A 437 3.45 -27.63 9.91
C LEU A 437 2.67 -26.33 9.69
N GLU A 438 2.83 -25.75 8.50
CA GLU A 438 2.14 -24.55 8.07
C GLU A 438 0.75 -24.90 7.52
N ASN A 439 -0.29 -24.37 8.14
CA ASN A 439 -1.70 -24.59 7.73
C ASN A 439 -2.25 -23.42 6.90
N ARG A 440 -1.39 -22.70 6.17
CA ARG A 440 -1.76 -21.56 5.32
C ARG A 440 -2.44 -20.42 6.09
N ASP A 441 -2.08 -20.27 7.36
CA ASP A 441 -2.53 -19.18 8.22
C ASP A 441 -1.61 -17.96 8.11
N SER A 442 -2.20 -16.76 8.18
CA SER A 442 -1.45 -15.51 8.09
C SER A 442 -0.70 -15.13 9.38
N PHE A 443 -0.75 -15.96 10.43
CA PHE A 443 -0.11 -15.70 11.73
C PHE A 443 0.95 -16.74 12.11
N SER A 444 1.08 -17.82 11.36
CA SER A 444 2.02 -18.92 11.61
C SER A 444 3.47 -18.45 11.71
N HIS A 445 3.89 -17.55 10.84
CA HIS A 445 5.26 -17.02 10.84
C HIS A 445 5.61 -16.17 12.06
N ASN A 446 4.63 -15.59 12.76
CA ASN A 446 4.88 -14.97 14.06
C ASN A 446 5.35 -16.01 15.08
N LEU A 447 4.77 -17.22 15.10
CA LEU A 447 5.17 -18.32 15.97
C LEU A 447 6.55 -18.87 15.58
N VAL A 448 6.81 -19.03 14.28
CA VAL A 448 8.11 -19.45 13.75
C VAL A 448 9.20 -18.46 14.15
N ASP A 449 8.95 -17.15 14.06
CA ASP A 449 9.89 -16.10 14.48
C ASP A 449 10.21 -16.20 15.99
N TYR A 450 9.19 -16.40 16.83
CA TYR A 450 9.41 -16.61 18.27
C TYR A 450 10.22 -17.85 18.56
N LEU A 451 9.93 -19.00 17.92
CA LEU A 451 10.68 -20.24 18.13
C LEU A 451 12.16 -20.08 17.73
N ARG A 452 12.43 -19.43 16.59
CA ARG A 452 13.79 -19.14 16.12
C ARG A 452 14.51 -18.14 17.03
N ALA A 453 13.80 -17.14 17.55
CA ALA A 453 14.34 -16.18 18.51
C ALA A 453 14.72 -16.83 19.84
N LEU A 454 14.01 -17.89 20.24
CA LEU A 454 14.34 -18.76 21.38
C LEU A 454 15.58 -19.64 21.13
N GLY A 455 16.12 -19.65 19.90
CA GLY A 455 17.27 -20.45 19.51
C GLY A 455 16.92 -21.85 18.98
N ALA A 456 15.65 -22.10 18.68
CA ALA A 456 15.25 -23.33 18.01
C ALA A 456 15.63 -23.30 16.51
N GLU A 457 16.03 -24.44 15.99
CA GLU A 457 16.17 -24.70 14.57
C GLU A 457 14.80 -25.12 14.02
N VAL A 458 14.15 -24.28 13.20
CA VAL A 458 12.76 -24.50 12.75
C VAL A 458 12.74 -24.75 11.26
N ALA A 459 12.34 -25.96 10.87
CA ALA A 459 11.92 -26.28 9.50
C ALA A 459 10.40 -26.08 9.37
N VAL A 460 9.99 -25.36 8.33
CA VAL A 460 8.57 -25.10 8.02
C VAL A 460 8.20 -25.94 6.81
N VAL A 461 7.10 -26.68 6.90
CA VAL A 461 6.62 -27.61 5.86
C VAL A 461 5.14 -27.34 5.66
N ASP A 462 4.66 -27.31 4.41
CA ASP A 462 3.24 -27.15 4.09
C ASP A 462 2.44 -28.39 4.56
N GLN A 463 1.23 -28.20 4.99
CA GLN A 463 0.33 -29.28 5.47
C GLN A 463 0.09 -30.40 4.43
N GLU A 464 0.24 -30.11 3.15
CA GLU A 464 0.06 -31.08 2.06
C GLU A 464 1.28 -31.97 1.84
N GLU A 465 2.43 -31.63 2.43
CA GLU A 465 3.65 -32.42 2.36
C GLU A 465 3.65 -33.47 3.48
N ALA A 466 4.08 -34.68 3.18
CA ALA A 466 4.30 -35.73 4.18
C ALA A 466 5.73 -35.63 4.74
N PRO A 467 5.95 -34.95 5.89
CA PRO A 467 7.30 -34.69 6.36
C PRO A 467 7.94 -35.93 6.99
N ASP A 468 9.26 -36.11 6.77
CA ASP A 468 10.04 -37.04 7.57
C ASP A 468 10.30 -36.43 8.95
N LEU A 469 9.80 -37.07 9.99
CA LEU A 469 9.94 -36.61 11.38
C LEU A 469 11.32 -36.91 11.98
N LYS A 470 12.19 -37.67 11.26
CA LYS A 470 13.51 -38.03 11.75
C LYS A 470 14.39 -36.81 12.02
N GLY A 471 14.97 -36.77 13.20
CA GLY A 471 15.90 -35.72 13.60
C GLY A 471 15.24 -34.46 14.17
N PHE A 472 13.93 -34.37 14.24
CA PHE A 472 13.24 -33.30 14.97
C PHE A 472 12.94 -33.72 16.41
N THR A 473 13.02 -32.76 17.34
CA THR A 473 12.73 -32.97 18.76
C THR A 473 11.29 -32.60 19.12
N HIS A 474 10.68 -31.72 18.30
CA HIS A 474 9.33 -31.20 18.51
C HIS A 474 8.60 -31.07 17.17
N LEU A 475 7.28 -31.36 17.21
CA LEU A 475 6.35 -31.06 16.13
C LEU A 475 5.42 -29.96 16.62
N VAL A 476 5.29 -28.90 15.86
CA VAL A 476 4.35 -27.81 16.09
C VAL A 476 3.44 -27.72 14.88
N VAL A 477 2.13 -27.80 15.10
CA VAL A 477 1.13 -27.60 14.07
C VAL A 477 0.65 -26.16 14.17
N GLY A 478 0.82 -25.39 13.10
CA GLY A 478 0.40 -24.01 13.02
C GLY A 478 -1.12 -23.86 13.08
N PRO A 479 -1.63 -22.68 13.48
CA PRO A 479 -3.05 -22.39 13.37
C PRO A 479 -3.48 -22.46 11.90
N GLY A 480 -4.76 -22.69 11.64
CA GLY A 480 -5.33 -22.76 10.30
C GLY A 480 -6.69 -22.07 10.24
N PRO A 481 -7.14 -21.65 9.05
CA PRO A 481 -8.43 -20.98 8.88
C PRO A 481 -9.65 -21.91 8.99
N LYS A 482 -9.42 -23.22 9.09
CA LYS A 482 -10.47 -24.26 9.20
C LYS A 482 -10.47 -24.86 10.59
N ASP A 483 -11.56 -25.52 10.96
CA ASP A 483 -11.63 -26.32 12.19
C ASP A 483 -10.68 -27.55 12.11
N PRO A 484 -10.26 -28.12 13.26
CA PRO A 484 -9.31 -29.24 13.29
C PRO A 484 -9.76 -30.50 12.55
N PHE A 485 -11.06 -30.64 12.25
CA PHE A 485 -11.61 -31.82 11.57
C PHE A 485 -11.61 -31.65 10.05
N THR A 486 -11.53 -30.43 9.53
CA THR A 486 -11.53 -30.09 8.10
C THR A 486 -10.18 -29.59 7.60
N ALA A 487 -9.28 -29.22 8.49
CA ALA A 487 -7.91 -28.87 8.16
C ALA A 487 -7.09 -30.16 7.92
N GLY A 488 -6.61 -30.37 6.69
CA GLY A 488 -5.63 -31.43 6.42
C GLY A 488 -6.21 -32.82 6.27
N ARG A 489 -7.20 -33.01 5.40
CA ARG A 489 -7.49 -34.32 4.78
C ARG A 489 -6.86 -34.40 3.42
#